data_c00f1949bbde17fd5d23e0f38921238f
#
_entry.id   c00f1949bbde17fd5d23e0f38921238f
#
_cell.length_a   1.000
_cell.length_b   1.000
_cell.length_c   1.000
_cell.angle_alpha   90.00
_cell.angle_beta   90.00
_cell.angle_gamma   90.00
#
_symmetry.space_group_name_H-M   'P 1'
#
loop_
_entity.id
_entity.type
_entity.pdbx_description
1 polymer ?
#
loop_
_entity_poly.entity_id
_entity_poly.type
_entity_poly.pdbx_seq_one_letter_code
_entity_poly.pdbx_strand_id
1 'polypeptide(L)'
;MIELKQYLQSYQEAINNKIFELLKTSDGPNRTAQAMRYSISAGGKRIRPILTLAAAEATHARMSDVLPAACAIEMIHTYSLIHDDLPAMDDDALRRGKPTSHVQYDEATAILAGDALLTLAFEILSLTDNNSRECLSRQLRVVHVLAKAAGYQGMIQGQMQDICAEGSELDLDALITMHSLKTGALIEAAIVVGALFGSADRKKMQALRTYARQIGLAFQVIDDILNVSGDPAELG
;
A
#
# COMPACT_ATOMS: atom_id res chain seq x y z
N MET A 1 0.02 -29.07 2.91
CA MET A 1 -0.15 -28.09 1.81
C MET A 1 -0.96 -26.94 2.36
N ILE A 2 -0.44 -25.74 2.36
CA ILE A 2 -1.17 -24.55 2.85
C ILE A 2 -2.27 -24.27 1.81
N GLU A 3 -3.52 -24.20 2.27
CA GLU A 3 -4.60 -23.77 1.38
C GLU A 3 -4.47 -22.25 1.20
N LEU A 4 -4.17 -21.81 -0.03
CA LEU A 4 -3.87 -20.40 -0.34
C LEU A 4 -4.97 -19.45 0.17
N LYS A 5 -6.23 -19.83 0.03
CA LYS A 5 -7.36 -19.01 0.47
C LYS A 5 -7.35 -18.76 1.98
N GLN A 6 -7.11 -19.81 2.77
CA GLN A 6 -7.02 -19.69 4.25
C GLN A 6 -5.81 -18.86 4.67
N TYR A 7 -4.67 -19.03 3.99
CA TYR A 7 -3.47 -18.23 4.22
C TYR A 7 -3.73 -16.74 4.00
N LEU A 8 -4.30 -16.37 2.86
CA LEU A 8 -4.63 -14.98 2.55
C LEU A 8 -5.64 -14.39 3.53
N GLN A 9 -6.68 -15.15 3.91
CA GLN A 9 -7.70 -14.72 4.84
C GLN A 9 -7.14 -14.46 6.24
N SER A 10 -6.31 -15.37 6.76
CA SER A 10 -5.72 -15.22 8.09
C SER A 10 -4.85 -13.95 8.22
N TYR A 11 -4.06 -13.65 7.18
CA TYR A 11 -3.26 -12.43 7.16
C TYR A 11 -4.11 -11.18 6.98
N GLN A 12 -5.13 -11.22 6.12
CA GLN A 12 -6.06 -10.11 5.95
C GLN A 12 -6.76 -9.75 7.26
N GLU A 13 -7.22 -10.74 8.02
CA GLU A 13 -7.84 -10.53 9.34
C GLU A 13 -6.85 -9.92 10.34
N ALA A 14 -5.63 -10.45 10.43
CA ALA A 14 -4.59 -9.91 11.31
C ALA A 14 -4.24 -8.44 10.98
N ILE A 15 -4.09 -8.13 9.68
CA ILE A 15 -3.82 -6.78 9.19
C ILE A 15 -4.98 -5.85 9.53
N ASN A 16 -6.22 -6.23 9.22
CA ASN A 16 -7.40 -5.40 9.49
C ASN A 16 -7.54 -5.10 10.99
N ASN A 17 -7.41 -6.12 11.84
CA ASN A 17 -7.48 -5.95 13.29
C ASN A 17 -6.41 -4.97 13.80
N LYS A 18 -5.17 -5.10 13.32
CA LYS A 18 -4.07 -4.22 13.73
C LYS A 18 -4.25 -2.79 13.21
N ILE A 19 -4.70 -2.59 11.98
CA ILE A 19 -4.97 -1.24 11.45
C ILE A 19 -6.04 -0.55 12.29
N PHE A 20 -7.16 -1.23 12.62
CA PHE A 20 -8.19 -0.62 13.44
C PHE A 20 -7.77 -0.36 14.89
N GLU A 21 -6.84 -1.17 15.43
CA GLU A 21 -6.19 -0.88 16.70
C GLU A 21 -5.35 0.41 16.63
N LEU A 22 -4.52 0.55 15.59
CA LEU A 22 -3.67 1.74 15.36
C LEU A 22 -4.47 3.02 15.10
N LEU A 23 -5.68 2.90 14.55
CA LEU A 23 -6.58 4.02 14.29
C LEU A 23 -7.52 4.35 15.47
N LYS A 24 -7.32 3.74 16.63
CA LYS A 24 -8.11 4.12 17.82
C LYS A 24 -7.70 5.52 18.29
N THR A 25 -8.70 6.41 18.38
CA THR A 25 -8.53 7.74 18.99
C THR A 25 -9.07 7.70 20.41
N SER A 26 -8.33 8.29 21.35
CA SER A 26 -8.72 8.37 22.76
C SER A 26 -9.75 9.45 23.07
N ASP A 27 -9.88 10.47 22.21
CA ASP A 27 -10.59 11.70 22.54
C ASP A 27 -11.69 12.04 21.51
N GLY A 28 -12.95 11.73 21.83
CA GLY A 28 -14.14 12.28 21.19
C GLY A 28 -14.28 12.05 19.66
N PRO A 29 -15.30 12.68 19.03
CA PRO A 29 -15.52 12.55 17.60
C PRO A 29 -14.46 13.32 16.81
N ASN A 30 -13.58 12.59 16.13
CA ASN A 30 -12.57 13.14 15.22
C ASN A 30 -12.98 12.82 13.77
N ARG A 31 -13.41 13.84 13.01
CA ARG A 31 -13.91 13.70 11.64
C ARG A 31 -12.85 13.12 10.69
N THR A 32 -11.58 13.55 10.82
CA THR A 32 -10.47 13.01 10.02
C THR A 32 -10.26 11.52 10.30
N ALA A 33 -10.24 11.12 11.58
CA ALA A 33 -10.11 9.72 11.95
C ALA A 33 -11.31 8.85 11.49
N GLN A 34 -12.52 9.42 11.44
CA GLN A 34 -13.70 8.74 10.87
C GLN A 34 -13.51 8.51 9.38
N ALA A 35 -13.05 9.51 8.61
CA ALA A 35 -12.77 9.39 7.18
C ALA A 35 -11.63 8.41 6.88
N MET A 36 -10.54 8.40 7.66
CA MET A 36 -9.46 7.41 7.57
C MET A 36 -9.99 5.99 7.74
N ARG A 37 -10.79 5.75 8.80
CA ARG A 37 -11.40 4.45 9.08
C ARG A 37 -12.39 4.04 7.99
N TYR A 38 -13.20 4.97 7.50
CA TYR A 38 -14.14 4.75 6.42
C TYR A 38 -13.43 4.21 5.18
N SER A 39 -12.39 4.90 4.71
CA SER A 39 -11.64 4.52 3.51
C SER A 39 -10.94 3.16 3.67
N ILE A 40 -10.35 2.89 4.83
CA ILE A 40 -9.77 1.56 5.12
C ILE A 40 -10.85 0.47 5.17
N SER A 41 -12.02 0.76 5.76
CA SER A 41 -13.14 -0.18 5.87
C SER A 41 -13.90 -0.41 4.56
N ALA A 42 -13.61 0.35 3.51
CA ALA A 42 -14.16 0.11 2.18
C ALA A 42 -13.73 -1.26 1.60
N GLY A 43 -12.80 -1.95 2.27
CA GLY A 43 -12.37 -3.29 1.91
C GLY A 43 -11.04 -3.31 1.15
N GLY A 44 -10.80 -4.40 0.43
CA GLY A 44 -9.59 -4.63 -0.37
C GLY A 44 -8.93 -5.94 -0.07
N LYS A 45 -8.17 -6.44 -1.05
CA LYS A 45 -7.47 -7.73 -0.97
C LYS A 45 -6.25 -7.71 -0.03
N ARG A 46 -5.81 -6.53 0.43
CA ARG A 46 -4.62 -6.35 1.30
C ARG A 46 -3.34 -7.00 0.75
N ILE A 47 -3.17 -6.99 -0.57
CA ILE A 47 -2.07 -7.71 -1.23
C ILE A 47 -0.70 -7.20 -0.77
N ARG A 48 -0.49 -5.87 -0.70
CA ARG A 48 0.80 -5.29 -0.29
C ARG A 48 1.21 -5.68 1.13
N PRO A 49 0.38 -5.50 2.16
CA PRO A 49 0.73 -5.96 3.51
C PRO A 49 0.85 -7.49 3.60
N ILE A 50 0.06 -8.29 2.87
CA ILE A 50 0.22 -9.75 2.83
C ILE A 50 1.58 -10.13 2.24
N LEU A 51 2.00 -9.48 1.15
CA LEU A 51 3.34 -9.70 0.57
C LEU A 51 4.46 -9.31 1.55
N THR A 52 4.26 -8.27 2.36
CA THR A 52 5.20 -7.89 3.43
C THR A 52 5.35 -9.01 4.45
N LEU A 53 4.23 -9.56 4.93
CA LEU A 53 4.23 -10.64 5.90
C LEU A 53 4.78 -11.94 5.32
N ALA A 54 4.45 -12.27 4.08
CA ALA A 54 4.98 -13.46 3.39
C ALA A 54 6.51 -13.38 3.17
N ALA A 55 7.04 -12.20 2.81
CA ALA A 55 8.48 -11.99 2.67
C ALA A 55 9.19 -12.07 4.04
N ALA A 56 8.56 -11.59 5.09
CA ALA A 56 9.03 -11.71 6.48
C ALA A 56 9.09 -13.18 6.92
N GLU A 57 8.05 -13.94 6.66
CA GLU A 57 7.99 -15.38 6.93
C GLU A 57 9.09 -16.14 6.17
N ALA A 58 9.24 -15.87 4.87
CA ALA A 58 10.30 -16.49 4.05
C ALA A 58 11.71 -16.17 4.54
N THR A 59 11.88 -15.12 5.33
CA THR A 59 13.16 -14.70 5.93
C THR A 59 13.25 -14.94 7.44
N HIS A 60 12.30 -15.70 8.00
CA HIS A 60 12.24 -16.11 9.41
C HIS A 60 12.10 -14.94 10.40
N ALA A 61 11.41 -13.86 10.01
CA ALA A 61 11.06 -12.78 10.91
C ALA A 61 9.89 -13.16 11.83
N ARG A 62 9.83 -12.54 13.01
CA ARG A 62 8.64 -12.65 13.86
C ARG A 62 7.53 -11.74 13.32
N MET A 63 6.34 -12.32 13.11
CA MET A 63 5.20 -11.61 12.53
C MET A 63 4.77 -10.38 13.34
N SER A 64 4.85 -10.46 14.68
CA SER A 64 4.54 -9.33 15.57
C SER A 64 5.38 -8.09 15.32
N ASP A 65 6.64 -8.28 14.91
CA ASP A 65 7.57 -7.18 14.66
C ASP A 65 7.32 -6.50 13.31
N VAL A 66 6.77 -7.25 12.36
CA VAL A 66 6.54 -6.81 10.98
C VAL A 66 5.15 -6.23 10.76
N LEU A 67 4.16 -6.71 11.51
CA LEU A 67 2.75 -6.37 11.33
C LEU A 67 2.49 -4.85 11.35
N PRO A 68 3.11 -4.03 12.23
CA PRO A 68 2.96 -2.57 12.16
C PRO A 68 3.46 -1.97 10.84
N ALA A 69 4.59 -2.46 10.31
CA ALA A 69 5.12 -2.00 9.03
C ALA A 69 4.23 -2.42 7.85
N ALA A 70 3.64 -3.61 7.88
CA ALA A 70 2.65 -4.04 6.90
C ALA A 70 1.40 -3.14 6.93
N CYS A 71 0.92 -2.75 8.12
CA CYS A 71 -0.18 -1.80 8.27
C CYS A 71 0.17 -0.41 7.72
N ALA A 72 1.38 0.09 7.97
CA ALA A 72 1.86 1.37 7.44
C ALA A 72 1.86 1.38 5.90
N ILE A 73 2.26 0.29 5.26
CA ILE A 73 2.21 0.14 3.79
C ILE A 73 0.77 0.23 3.28
N GLU A 74 -0.19 -0.40 3.95
CA GLU A 74 -1.60 -0.30 3.55
C GLU A 74 -2.16 1.11 3.77
N MET A 75 -1.72 1.81 4.82
CA MET A 75 -2.09 3.22 5.03
C MET A 75 -1.54 4.10 3.91
N ILE A 76 -0.29 3.89 3.48
CA ILE A 76 0.31 4.57 2.33
C ILE A 76 -0.47 4.25 1.05
N HIS A 77 -0.87 3.02 0.82
CA HIS A 77 -1.71 2.67 -0.32
C HIS A 77 -3.10 3.32 -0.23
N THR A 78 -3.70 3.35 0.96
CA THR A 78 -5.06 3.89 1.12
C THR A 78 -5.08 5.40 0.93
N TYR A 79 -4.06 6.15 1.41
CA TYR A 79 -4.02 7.59 1.15
C TYR A 79 -3.96 7.89 -0.36
N SER A 80 -3.18 7.12 -1.12
CA SER A 80 -3.08 7.35 -2.56
C SER A 80 -4.43 7.14 -3.24
N LEU A 81 -5.19 6.12 -2.85
CA LEU A 81 -6.54 5.91 -3.38
C LEU A 81 -7.51 7.04 -3.01
N ILE A 82 -7.43 7.58 -1.77
CA ILE A 82 -8.29 8.71 -1.36
C ILE A 82 -8.00 9.94 -2.22
N HIS A 83 -6.72 10.21 -2.50
CA HIS A 83 -6.33 11.37 -3.30
C HIS A 83 -6.59 11.16 -4.79
N ASP A 84 -6.40 9.94 -5.30
CA ASP A 84 -6.73 9.60 -6.70
C ASP A 84 -8.23 9.79 -6.98
N ASP A 85 -9.11 9.48 -6.02
CA ASP A 85 -10.56 9.62 -6.17
C ASP A 85 -11.06 11.08 -6.23
N LEU A 86 -10.25 12.09 -5.87
CA LEU A 86 -10.66 13.49 -5.80
C LEU A 86 -11.06 14.05 -7.17
N PRO A 87 -11.96 15.07 -7.22
CA PRO A 87 -12.36 15.72 -8.48
C PRO A 87 -11.23 16.33 -9.28
N ALA A 88 -10.09 16.66 -8.65
CA ALA A 88 -8.90 17.18 -9.31
C ALA A 88 -8.00 16.06 -9.90
N MET A 89 -8.36 14.81 -9.72
CA MET A 89 -7.65 13.61 -10.16
C MET A 89 -8.58 12.76 -11.02
N ASP A 90 -8.94 11.53 -10.59
CA ASP A 90 -9.75 10.61 -11.38
C ASP A 90 -11.27 10.91 -11.30
N ASP A 91 -11.70 11.78 -10.36
CA ASP A 91 -13.12 12.17 -10.10
C ASP A 91 -14.07 10.96 -9.89
N ASP A 92 -13.59 9.96 -9.18
CA ASP A 92 -14.35 8.74 -8.93
C ASP A 92 -15.37 8.93 -7.81
N ALA A 93 -16.66 8.73 -8.12
CA ALA A 93 -17.75 8.80 -7.12
C ALA A 93 -17.85 7.54 -6.26
N LEU A 94 -17.42 6.39 -6.76
CA LEU A 94 -17.51 5.08 -6.11
C LEU A 94 -16.17 4.36 -6.14
N ARG A 95 -15.86 3.65 -5.05
CA ARG A 95 -14.72 2.72 -4.96
C ARG A 95 -15.14 1.46 -4.21
N ARG A 96 -14.97 0.30 -4.85
CA ARG A 96 -15.40 -1.00 -4.31
C ARG A 96 -16.87 -1.01 -3.90
N GLY A 97 -17.72 -0.39 -4.70
CA GLY A 97 -19.15 -0.30 -4.49
C GLY A 97 -19.61 0.63 -3.35
N LYS A 98 -18.70 1.44 -2.78
CA LYS A 98 -19.01 2.45 -1.75
C LYS A 98 -18.68 3.85 -2.25
N PRO A 99 -19.38 4.90 -1.79
CA PRO A 99 -19.01 6.29 -2.06
C PRO A 99 -17.52 6.53 -1.69
N THR A 100 -16.82 7.28 -2.52
CA THR A 100 -15.44 7.71 -2.22
C THR A 100 -15.41 8.69 -1.05
N SER A 101 -14.25 8.92 -0.45
CA SER A 101 -14.13 9.72 0.76
C SER A 101 -14.65 11.15 0.58
N HIS A 102 -14.39 11.78 -0.57
CA HIS A 102 -14.86 13.13 -0.87
C HIS A 102 -16.38 13.21 -1.08
N VAL A 103 -17.00 12.17 -1.60
CA VAL A 103 -18.45 12.06 -1.74
C VAL A 103 -19.13 11.79 -0.41
N GLN A 104 -18.54 10.92 0.44
CA GLN A 104 -19.10 10.57 1.75
C GLN A 104 -19.00 11.71 2.76
N TYR A 105 -17.96 12.52 2.69
CA TYR A 105 -17.69 13.62 3.61
C TYR A 105 -17.65 14.97 2.88
N ASP A 106 -16.52 15.34 2.35
CA ASP A 106 -16.22 16.49 1.51
C ASP A 106 -14.74 16.40 1.04
N GLU A 107 -14.34 17.21 0.07
CA GLU A 107 -12.98 17.21 -0.49
C GLU A 107 -11.90 17.55 0.57
N ALA A 108 -12.15 18.57 1.38
CA ALA A 108 -11.21 18.98 2.43
C ALA A 108 -10.97 17.85 3.45
N THR A 109 -12.06 17.17 3.86
CA THR A 109 -11.97 16.01 4.76
C THR A 109 -11.20 14.84 4.10
N ALA A 110 -11.42 14.60 2.81
CA ALA A 110 -10.72 13.55 2.07
C ALA A 110 -9.21 13.85 1.96
N ILE A 111 -8.84 15.07 1.58
CA ILE A 111 -7.43 15.50 1.52
C ILE A 111 -6.75 15.29 2.88
N LEU A 112 -7.36 15.80 3.96
CA LEU A 112 -6.79 15.69 5.30
C LEU A 112 -6.75 14.24 5.82
N ALA A 113 -7.69 13.38 5.42
CA ALA A 113 -7.66 11.96 5.76
C ALA A 113 -6.51 11.23 5.06
N GLY A 114 -6.23 11.55 3.79
CA GLY A 114 -5.08 11.04 3.05
C GLY A 114 -3.76 11.48 3.69
N ASP A 115 -3.59 12.79 3.98
CA ASP A 115 -2.41 13.34 4.65
C ASP A 115 -2.17 12.70 6.01
N ALA A 116 -3.25 12.50 6.78
CA ALA A 116 -3.18 11.90 8.11
C ALA A 116 -2.77 10.42 8.04
N LEU A 117 -3.26 9.63 7.06
CA LEU A 117 -2.84 8.25 6.84
C LEU A 117 -1.37 8.15 6.45
N LEU A 118 -0.92 9.02 5.54
CA LEU A 118 0.48 9.07 5.13
C LEU A 118 1.39 9.41 6.31
N THR A 119 1.04 10.42 7.09
CA THR A 119 1.81 10.86 8.27
C THR A 119 1.83 9.78 9.35
N LEU A 120 0.68 9.20 9.66
CA LEU A 120 0.56 8.11 10.65
C LEU A 120 1.39 6.88 10.25
N ALA A 121 1.46 6.56 8.97
CA ALA A 121 2.31 5.45 8.50
C ALA A 121 3.78 5.66 8.92
N PHE A 122 4.32 6.86 8.75
CA PHE A 122 5.70 7.17 9.16
C PHE A 122 5.85 7.31 10.68
N GLU A 123 4.84 7.80 11.39
CA GLU A 123 4.81 7.79 12.86
C GLU A 123 4.95 6.35 13.38
N ILE A 124 4.13 5.41 12.91
CA ILE A 124 4.20 3.98 13.27
C ILE A 124 5.58 3.41 12.98
N LEU A 125 6.15 3.70 11.82
CA LEU A 125 7.47 3.21 11.41
C LEU A 125 8.62 3.82 12.22
N SER A 126 8.43 4.97 12.85
CA SER A 126 9.44 5.62 13.69
C SER A 126 9.45 5.09 15.13
N LEU A 127 8.37 4.45 15.57
CA LEU A 127 8.24 3.94 16.93
C LEU A 127 9.00 2.61 17.09
N THR A 128 9.76 2.49 18.15
CA THR A 128 10.40 1.23 18.56
C THR A 128 10.63 1.22 20.06
N ASP A 129 10.27 0.11 20.69
CA ASP A 129 10.57 -0.14 22.10
C ASP A 129 12.01 -0.66 22.31
N ASN A 130 12.70 -1.01 21.22
CA ASN A 130 14.04 -1.55 21.23
C ASN A 130 15.05 -0.54 20.63
N ASN A 131 15.80 0.11 21.51
CA ASN A 131 16.82 1.10 21.16
C ASN A 131 18.17 0.48 20.73
N SER A 132 18.24 -0.82 20.42
CA SER A 132 19.46 -1.42 19.91
C SER A 132 19.85 -0.78 18.55
N ARG A 133 21.14 -0.64 18.31
CA ARG A 133 21.67 -0.06 17.07
C ARG A 133 21.16 -0.80 15.83
N GLU A 134 21.00 -2.11 15.93
CA GLU A 134 20.48 -2.94 14.85
C GLU A 134 19.01 -2.62 14.55
N CYS A 135 18.17 -2.54 15.58
CA CYS A 135 16.77 -2.20 15.44
C CYS A 135 16.58 -0.81 14.83
N LEU A 136 17.27 0.21 15.35
CA LEU A 136 17.22 1.58 14.83
C LEU A 136 17.70 1.66 13.38
N SER A 137 18.80 0.95 13.03
CA SER A 137 19.29 0.88 11.66
C SER A 137 18.28 0.23 10.71
N ARG A 138 17.61 -0.84 11.13
CA ARG A 138 16.53 -1.48 10.38
C ARG A 138 15.36 -0.51 10.17
N GLN A 139 14.91 0.15 11.22
CA GLN A 139 13.82 1.12 11.17
C GLN A 139 14.09 2.23 10.13
N LEU A 140 15.28 2.84 10.20
CA LEU A 140 15.70 3.87 9.22
C LEU A 140 15.72 3.35 7.79
N ARG A 141 16.14 2.10 7.57
CA ARG A 141 16.11 1.47 6.25
C ARG A 141 14.68 1.23 5.76
N VAL A 142 13.77 0.80 6.62
CA VAL A 142 12.34 0.62 6.31
C VAL A 142 11.71 1.95 5.91
N VAL A 143 11.91 3.00 6.72
CA VAL A 143 11.44 4.36 6.42
C VAL A 143 12.00 4.85 5.07
N HIS A 144 13.30 4.68 4.83
CA HIS A 144 13.92 5.08 3.56
C HIS A 144 13.33 4.35 2.35
N VAL A 145 13.16 3.03 2.44
CA VAL A 145 12.59 2.20 1.35
C VAL A 145 11.17 2.66 1.01
N LEU A 146 10.32 2.87 2.03
CA LEU A 146 8.94 3.30 1.82
C LEU A 146 8.83 4.74 1.35
N ALA A 147 9.58 5.66 1.93
CA ALA A 147 9.60 7.06 1.51
C ALA A 147 10.04 7.22 0.03
N LYS A 148 11.05 6.44 -0.39
CA LYS A 148 11.47 6.43 -1.79
C LYS A 148 10.40 5.85 -2.72
N ALA A 149 9.77 4.73 -2.34
CA ALA A 149 8.79 4.05 -3.17
C ALA A 149 7.47 4.83 -3.28
N ALA A 150 7.01 5.46 -2.20
CA ALA A 150 5.80 6.29 -2.19
C ALA A 150 6.01 7.71 -2.73
N GLY A 151 7.25 8.19 -2.73
CA GLY A 151 7.60 9.57 -3.02
C GLY A 151 7.66 9.93 -4.51
N TYR A 152 8.21 11.13 -4.77
CA TYR A 152 8.27 11.73 -6.12
C TYR A 152 9.16 10.98 -7.13
N GLN A 153 9.96 10.02 -6.70
CA GLN A 153 10.74 9.11 -7.57
C GLN A 153 10.09 7.72 -7.71
N GLY A 154 8.93 7.50 -7.13
CA GLY A 154 8.19 6.25 -7.14
C GLY A 154 6.72 6.47 -7.51
N MET A 155 5.82 6.07 -6.61
CA MET A 155 4.37 6.07 -6.84
C MET A 155 3.82 7.43 -7.29
N ILE A 156 4.22 8.55 -6.66
CA ILE A 156 3.78 9.90 -7.05
C ILE A 156 4.24 10.24 -8.47
N GLN A 157 5.46 9.88 -8.86
CA GLN A 157 5.92 10.08 -10.24
C GLN A 157 5.12 9.24 -11.23
N GLY A 158 4.79 8.01 -10.88
CA GLY A 158 3.95 7.14 -11.71
C GLY A 158 2.55 7.72 -11.90
N GLN A 159 1.93 8.24 -10.83
CA GLN A 159 0.64 8.90 -10.89
C GLN A 159 0.68 10.18 -11.76
N MET A 160 1.73 10.99 -11.63
CA MET A 160 1.90 12.18 -12.47
C MET A 160 2.07 11.82 -13.95
N GLN A 161 2.79 10.73 -14.27
CA GLN A 161 2.92 10.24 -15.64
C GLN A 161 1.57 9.75 -16.20
N ASP A 162 0.76 9.09 -15.37
CA ASP A 162 -0.57 8.62 -15.74
C ASP A 162 -1.48 9.79 -16.11
N ILE A 163 -1.59 10.81 -15.26
CA ILE A 163 -2.35 12.04 -15.52
C ILE A 163 -1.85 12.74 -16.80
N CYS A 164 -0.53 12.87 -16.99
CA CYS A 164 0.04 13.50 -18.18
C CYS A 164 -0.19 12.68 -19.46
N ALA A 165 -0.48 11.41 -19.35
CA ALA A 165 -0.71 10.50 -20.47
C ALA A 165 -2.19 10.44 -20.89
N GLU A 166 -3.10 11.03 -20.13
CA GLU A 166 -4.52 11.05 -20.47
C GLU A 166 -4.75 11.63 -21.88
N GLY A 167 -5.52 10.89 -22.68
CA GLY A 167 -5.80 11.28 -24.07
C GLY A 167 -4.63 11.11 -25.05
N SER A 168 -3.53 10.48 -24.61
CA SER A 168 -2.33 10.21 -25.43
C SER A 168 -2.10 8.70 -25.55
N GLU A 169 -1.53 8.26 -26.68
CA GLU A 169 -1.03 6.88 -26.82
C GLU A 169 0.38 6.80 -26.27
N LEU A 170 0.59 5.94 -25.26
CA LEU A 170 1.92 5.60 -24.75
C LEU A 170 2.52 4.44 -25.55
N ASP A 171 3.81 4.49 -25.82
CA ASP A 171 4.53 3.31 -26.24
C ASP A 171 4.67 2.28 -25.10
N LEU A 172 5.00 1.05 -25.44
CA LEU A 172 5.06 -0.04 -24.45
C LEU A 172 6.09 0.23 -23.33
N ASP A 173 7.22 0.83 -23.64
CA ASP A 173 8.28 1.09 -22.67
C ASP A 173 7.87 2.20 -21.68
N ALA A 174 7.20 3.24 -22.17
CA ALA A 174 6.63 4.31 -21.34
C ALA A 174 5.52 3.75 -20.43
N LEU A 175 4.63 2.90 -20.96
CA LEU A 175 3.55 2.25 -20.19
C LEU A 175 4.14 1.35 -19.08
N ILE A 176 5.11 0.50 -19.40
CA ILE A 176 5.79 -0.36 -18.42
C ILE A 176 6.49 0.49 -17.34
N THR A 177 7.11 1.60 -17.72
CA THR A 177 7.77 2.51 -16.78
C THR A 177 6.75 3.14 -15.83
N MET A 178 5.66 3.68 -16.34
CA MET A 178 4.57 4.28 -15.55
C MET A 178 3.99 3.27 -14.56
N HIS A 179 3.64 2.06 -15.00
CA HIS A 179 3.13 1.00 -14.15
C HIS A 179 4.13 0.53 -13.09
N SER A 180 5.41 0.44 -13.46
CA SER A 180 6.48 0.10 -12.51
C SER A 180 6.62 1.13 -11.40
N LEU A 181 6.36 2.40 -11.69
CA LEU A 181 6.39 3.48 -10.70
C LEU A 181 5.08 3.57 -9.92
N LYS A 182 3.93 3.68 -10.59
CA LYS A 182 2.61 3.87 -9.95
C LYS A 182 2.26 2.71 -9.03
N THR A 183 2.47 1.48 -9.48
CA THR A 183 2.06 0.25 -8.78
C THR A 183 3.24 -0.58 -8.28
N GLY A 184 4.22 -0.82 -9.13
CA GLY A 184 5.34 -1.73 -8.88
C GLY A 184 6.25 -1.29 -7.74
N ALA A 185 6.53 0.01 -7.62
CA ALA A 185 7.43 0.55 -6.61
C ALA A 185 6.97 0.22 -5.17
N LEU A 186 5.69 0.39 -4.88
CA LEU A 186 5.15 0.09 -3.56
C LEU A 186 5.03 -1.43 -3.30
N ILE A 187 4.81 -2.24 -4.34
CA ILE A 187 4.86 -3.72 -4.24
C ILE A 187 6.28 -4.20 -3.96
N GLU A 188 7.29 -3.66 -4.65
CA GLU A 188 8.71 -4.00 -4.37
C GLU A 188 9.07 -3.57 -2.94
N ALA A 189 8.68 -2.37 -2.53
CA ALA A 189 8.93 -1.88 -1.18
C ALA A 189 8.29 -2.78 -0.11
N ALA A 190 7.06 -3.24 -0.31
CA ALA A 190 6.36 -4.15 0.60
C ALA A 190 7.16 -5.43 0.85
N ILE A 191 7.64 -6.08 -0.20
CA ILE A 191 8.43 -7.31 -0.10
C ILE A 191 9.80 -7.04 0.54
N VAL A 192 10.48 -5.96 0.15
CA VAL A 192 11.78 -5.57 0.72
C VAL A 192 11.66 -5.25 2.20
N VAL A 193 10.63 -4.53 2.61
CA VAL A 193 10.37 -4.22 4.03
C VAL A 193 10.20 -5.49 4.83
N GLY A 194 9.35 -6.43 4.39
CA GLY A 194 9.21 -7.72 5.06
C GLY A 194 10.54 -8.45 5.24
N ALA A 195 11.35 -8.51 4.19
CA ALA A 195 12.65 -9.15 4.21
C ALA A 195 13.69 -8.46 5.13
N LEU A 196 13.57 -7.15 5.37
CA LEU A 196 14.45 -6.40 6.28
C LEU A 196 14.27 -6.77 7.75
N PHE A 197 13.12 -7.30 8.13
CA PHE A 197 12.87 -7.79 9.49
C PHE A 197 13.45 -9.18 9.76
N GLY A 198 13.75 -9.94 8.71
CA GLY A 198 14.29 -11.30 8.81
C GLY A 198 15.77 -11.41 8.46
N SER A 199 16.21 -12.65 8.26
CA SER A 199 17.60 -13.01 7.96
C SER A 199 17.82 -13.19 6.45
N ALA A 200 17.54 -12.16 5.64
CA ALA A 200 17.79 -12.20 4.21
C ALA A 200 19.24 -11.82 3.91
N ASP A 201 20.03 -12.76 3.39
CA ASP A 201 21.31 -12.47 2.80
C ASP A 201 21.17 -11.69 1.46
N ARG A 202 22.29 -11.27 0.87
CA ARG A 202 22.29 -10.51 -0.38
C ARG A 202 21.62 -11.26 -1.53
N LYS A 203 21.81 -12.58 -1.63
CA LYS A 203 21.25 -13.42 -2.69
C LYS A 203 19.73 -13.55 -2.55
N LYS A 204 19.26 -13.83 -1.34
CA LYS A 204 17.82 -13.92 -1.02
C LYS A 204 17.13 -12.58 -1.25
N MET A 205 17.72 -11.47 -0.80
CA MET A 205 17.18 -10.13 -1.04
C MET A 205 17.07 -9.82 -2.54
N GLN A 206 18.08 -10.18 -3.34
CA GLN A 206 18.01 -9.98 -4.79
C GLN A 206 16.92 -10.83 -5.45
N ALA A 207 16.75 -12.08 -5.03
CA ALA A 207 15.69 -12.96 -5.53
C ALA A 207 14.30 -12.39 -5.20
N LEU A 208 14.10 -11.90 -3.97
CA LEU A 208 12.84 -11.26 -3.54
C LEU A 208 12.54 -9.98 -4.34
N ARG A 209 13.54 -9.16 -4.64
CA ARG A 209 13.38 -7.98 -5.51
C ARG A 209 12.99 -8.36 -6.94
N THR A 210 13.61 -9.38 -7.50
CA THR A 210 13.27 -9.89 -8.84
C THR A 210 11.83 -10.39 -8.87
N TYR A 211 11.43 -11.19 -7.87
CA TYR A 211 10.05 -11.65 -7.71
C TYR A 211 9.06 -10.48 -7.60
N ALA A 212 9.39 -9.47 -6.77
CA ALA A 212 8.54 -8.31 -6.55
C ALA A 212 8.25 -7.53 -7.84
N ARG A 213 9.28 -7.32 -8.67
CA ARG A 213 9.13 -6.62 -9.96
C ARG A 213 8.27 -7.41 -10.94
N GLN A 214 8.46 -8.72 -11.00
CA GLN A 214 7.68 -9.58 -11.89
C GLN A 214 6.21 -9.66 -11.47
N ILE A 215 5.92 -9.81 -10.17
CA ILE A 215 4.54 -9.85 -9.70
C ILE A 215 3.86 -8.48 -9.81
N GLY A 216 4.60 -7.38 -9.61
CA GLY A 216 4.10 -6.02 -9.81
C GLY A 216 3.67 -5.76 -11.25
N LEU A 217 4.50 -6.18 -12.22
CA LEU A 217 4.16 -6.08 -13.63
C LEU A 217 2.98 -7.00 -14.00
N ALA A 218 2.99 -8.25 -13.54
CA ALA A 218 1.88 -9.18 -13.80
C ALA A 218 0.55 -8.68 -13.23
N PHE A 219 0.57 -8.04 -12.04
CA PHE A 219 -0.61 -7.45 -11.44
C PHE A 219 -1.21 -6.38 -12.37
N GLN A 220 -0.37 -5.49 -12.89
CA GLN A 220 -0.84 -4.40 -13.76
C GLN A 220 -1.35 -4.91 -15.11
N VAL A 221 -0.66 -5.88 -15.72
CA VAL A 221 -1.14 -6.50 -16.98
C VAL A 221 -2.51 -7.16 -16.79
N ILE A 222 -2.74 -7.78 -15.65
CA ILE A 222 -4.06 -8.38 -15.33
C ILE A 222 -5.11 -7.29 -15.12
N ASP A 223 -4.78 -6.20 -14.42
CA ASP A 223 -5.70 -5.06 -14.22
C ASP A 223 -6.09 -4.46 -15.58
N ASP A 224 -5.13 -4.22 -16.49
CA ASP A 224 -5.40 -3.69 -17.82
C ASP A 224 -6.30 -4.62 -18.65
N ILE A 225 -6.04 -5.94 -18.60
CA ILE A 225 -6.89 -6.93 -19.27
C ILE A 225 -8.30 -6.92 -18.70
N LEU A 226 -8.46 -6.86 -17.37
CA LEU A 226 -9.76 -6.85 -16.72
C LEU A 226 -10.53 -5.55 -17.04
N ASN A 227 -9.87 -4.42 -17.11
CA ASN A 227 -10.49 -3.14 -17.49
C ASN A 227 -11.06 -3.16 -18.92
N VAL A 228 -10.45 -3.95 -19.83
CA VAL A 228 -10.93 -4.08 -21.23
C VAL A 228 -11.94 -5.20 -21.40
N SER A 229 -11.79 -6.31 -20.68
CA SER A 229 -12.55 -7.56 -20.88
C SER A 229 -13.46 -7.95 -19.72
N GLY A 230 -13.36 -7.25 -18.57
CA GLY A 230 -14.13 -7.57 -17.36
C GLY A 230 -15.56 -7.05 -17.40
N ASP A 231 -16.45 -7.70 -16.64
CA ASP A 231 -17.79 -7.17 -16.39
C ASP A 231 -17.72 -5.96 -15.45
N PRO A 232 -18.19 -4.77 -15.86
CA PRO A 232 -18.20 -3.57 -15.01
C PRO A 232 -18.89 -3.78 -13.65
N ALA A 233 -19.82 -4.75 -13.54
CA ALA A 233 -20.49 -5.09 -12.29
C ALA A 233 -19.58 -5.89 -11.31
N GLU A 234 -18.51 -6.53 -11.79
CA GLU A 234 -17.56 -7.31 -10.98
C GLU A 234 -16.29 -6.53 -10.64
N LEU A 235 -15.98 -5.48 -11.39
CA LEU A 235 -14.74 -4.71 -11.24
C LEU A 235 -14.84 -3.65 -10.12
N GLY A 236 -16.01 -3.19 -9.73
CA GLY A 236 -16.32 -2.37 -8.54
C GLY A 236 -15.84 -0.94 -8.65
#